data_5c11043a8a72a083223127737b0349db
#
_entry.id   5c11043a8a72a083223127737b0349db
#
_cell.length_a   1.000
_cell.length_b   1.000
_cell.length_c   1.000
_cell.angle_alpha   90.00
_cell.angle_beta   90.00
_cell.angle_gamma   90.00
#
_symmetry.space_group_name_H-M   'P 1'
#
loop_
_entity.id
_entity.type
_entity.pdbx_description
1 polymer ?
#
loop_
_entity_poly.entity_id
_entity_poly.type
_entity_poly.pdbx_seq_one_letter_code
_entity_poly.pdbx_strand_id
1 'polypeptide(L)'
;MISPLAHIHPGAKIGENCTIEPFVYIEDNVVIGDNCHIMAHASILSGTRMGNNNKIYHGAVIAATPQDLKFVGEETTAEIGDNN
;
A
#
# COMPACT_ATOMS: atom_id res chain seq x y z
N MET A 1 -1.03 11.32 -9.49
CA MET A 1 -0.10 10.94 -10.57
C MET A 1 0.67 9.69 -10.16
N ILE A 2 0.80 8.77 -11.08
CA ILE A 2 1.51 7.51 -10.81
C ILE A 2 2.77 7.50 -11.67
N SER A 3 3.93 7.38 -11.02
CA SER A 3 5.19 7.37 -11.75
C SER A 3 5.32 6.10 -12.59
N PRO A 4 5.80 6.21 -13.84
CA PRO A 4 6.05 5.01 -14.65
C PRO A 4 7.18 4.15 -14.08
N LEU A 5 7.97 4.69 -13.15
CA LEU A 5 9.05 3.93 -12.52
C LEU A 5 8.60 3.18 -11.28
N ALA A 6 7.33 3.32 -10.87
CA ALA A 6 6.80 2.54 -9.78
C ALA A 6 6.43 1.15 -10.29
N HIS A 7 6.65 0.15 -9.43
CA HIS A 7 6.23 -1.22 -9.75
C HIS A 7 4.91 -1.49 -9.05
N ILE A 8 3.84 -1.57 -9.82
CA ILE A 8 2.51 -1.78 -9.29
C ILE A 8 1.94 -3.04 -9.92
N HIS A 9 1.65 -4.02 -9.09
CA HIS A 9 1.08 -5.27 -9.57
C HIS A 9 -0.30 -5.03 -10.17
N PRO A 10 -0.64 -5.68 -11.29
CA PRO A 10 -1.96 -5.45 -11.92
C PRO A 10 -3.15 -5.75 -11.02
N GLY A 11 -2.95 -6.59 -10.00
CA GLY A 11 -4.01 -6.90 -9.05
C GLY A 11 -4.24 -5.86 -7.98
N ALA A 12 -3.41 -4.82 -7.92
CA ALA A 12 -3.59 -3.75 -6.94
C ALA A 12 -4.68 -2.80 -7.44
N LYS A 13 -5.47 -2.29 -6.50
CA LYS A 13 -6.51 -1.31 -6.80
C LYS A 13 -6.14 0.00 -6.15
N ILE A 14 -6.02 1.04 -6.95
CA ILE A 14 -5.58 2.35 -6.50
C ILE A 14 -6.67 3.35 -6.83
N GLY A 15 -7.09 4.11 -5.82
CA GLY A 15 -8.13 5.10 -5.99
C GLY A 15 -7.71 6.28 -6.81
N GLU A 16 -8.53 7.34 -6.79
CA GLU A 16 -8.32 8.50 -7.63
C GLU A 16 -7.42 9.50 -6.95
N ASN A 17 -6.72 10.28 -7.77
CA ASN A 17 -5.89 11.40 -7.32
C ASN A 17 -4.76 10.95 -6.39
N CYS A 18 -4.29 9.74 -6.55
CA CYS A 18 -3.14 9.26 -5.79
C CYS A 18 -1.86 9.71 -6.47
N THR A 19 -0.85 10.02 -5.64
CA THR A 19 0.49 10.31 -6.11
C THR A 19 1.38 9.17 -5.69
N ILE A 20 1.94 8.47 -6.66
CA ILE A 20 2.84 7.36 -6.39
C ILE A 20 4.18 7.70 -7.03
N GLU A 21 5.20 7.89 -6.19
CA GLU A 21 6.50 8.34 -6.62
C GLU A 21 7.31 7.21 -7.24
N PRO A 22 8.45 7.51 -7.87
CA PRO A 22 9.28 6.47 -8.48
C PRO A 22 9.76 5.44 -7.46
N PHE A 23 9.93 4.21 -7.92
CA PHE A 23 10.52 3.12 -7.13
C PHE A 23 9.66 2.67 -5.96
N VAL A 24 8.37 3.00 -5.99
CA VAL A 24 7.41 2.41 -5.06
C VAL A 24 7.09 1.00 -5.53
N TYR A 25 6.94 0.08 -4.58
CA TYR A 25 6.62 -1.31 -4.89
C TYR A 25 5.26 -1.66 -4.27
N ILE A 26 4.31 -2.05 -5.10
CA ILE A 26 2.96 -2.39 -4.63
C ILE A 26 2.61 -3.77 -5.14
N GLU A 27 2.34 -4.68 -4.21
CA GLU A 27 2.02 -6.06 -4.54
C GLU A 27 0.55 -6.22 -4.91
N ASP A 28 0.17 -7.42 -5.32
CA ASP A 28 -1.22 -7.72 -5.61
C ASP A 28 -2.04 -7.71 -4.31
N ASN A 29 -3.36 -7.79 -4.47
CA ASN A 29 -4.28 -7.84 -3.33
C ASN A 29 -4.07 -6.63 -2.40
N VAL A 30 -3.81 -5.47 -2.99
CA VAL A 30 -3.66 -4.21 -2.27
C VAL A 30 -4.78 -3.28 -2.71
N VAL A 31 -5.41 -2.61 -1.75
CA VAL A 31 -6.43 -1.61 -2.05
C VAL A 31 -6.03 -0.30 -1.40
N ILE A 32 -5.90 0.73 -2.20
CA ILE A 32 -5.51 2.06 -1.76
C ILE A 32 -6.65 3.01 -2.10
N GLY A 33 -7.10 3.79 -1.13
CA GLY A 33 -8.18 4.74 -1.32
C GLY A 33 -7.74 5.94 -2.13
N ASP A 34 -8.54 7.03 -2.05
CA ASP A 34 -8.32 8.21 -2.86
C ASP A 34 -7.37 9.18 -2.17
N ASN A 35 -6.70 10.00 -2.97
CA ASN A 35 -5.88 11.12 -2.49
C ASN A 35 -4.72 10.68 -1.60
N CYS A 36 -4.18 9.50 -1.84
CA CYS A 36 -3.04 9.01 -1.08
C CYS A 36 -1.75 9.42 -1.76
N HIS A 37 -0.72 9.64 -0.95
CA HIS A 37 0.61 9.99 -1.45
C HIS A 37 1.59 8.95 -0.94
N ILE A 38 2.17 8.19 -1.85
CA ILE A 38 3.12 7.14 -1.51
C ILE A 38 4.48 7.56 -2.04
N MET A 39 5.40 7.80 -1.12
CA MET A 39 6.70 8.37 -1.45
C MET A 39 7.67 7.30 -1.91
N ALA A 40 8.74 7.75 -2.53
CA ALA A 40 9.70 6.87 -3.21
C ALA A 40 10.22 5.78 -2.28
N HIS A 41 10.45 4.60 -2.85
CA HIS A 41 11.02 3.43 -2.17
C HIS A 41 10.12 2.84 -1.10
N ALA A 42 8.88 3.27 -0.98
CA ALA A 42 7.94 2.61 -0.08
C ALA A 42 7.50 1.28 -0.69
N SER A 43 7.20 0.32 0.17
CA SER A 43 6.74 -1.00 -0.24
C SER A 43 5.38 -1.27 0.39
N ILE A 44 4.38 -1.54 -0.42
CA ILE A 44 3.04 -1.86 0.05
C ILE A 44 2.80 -3.32 -0.29
N LEU A 45 2.75 -4.14 0.74
CA LEU A 45 2.73 -5.57 0.55
C LEU A 45 1.30 -6.11 0.49
N SER A 46 1.18 -7.31 -0.04
CA SER A 46 -0.10 -7.95 -0.31
C SER A 46 -0.99 -7.98 0.93
N GLY A 47 -2.27 -7.72 0.74
CA GLY A 47 -3.24 -7.73 1.82
C GLY A 47 -3.51 -6.37 2.45
N THR A 48 -2.80 -5.34 2.05
CA THR A 48 -2.97 -4.01 2.63
C THR A 48 -4.28 -3.38 2.15
N ARG A 49 -5.01 -2.80 3.08
CA ARG A 49 -6.23 -2.04 2.81
C ARG A 49 -6.04 -0.64 3.38
N MET A 50 -5.98 0.34 2.53
CA MET A 50 -5.66 1.70 2.91
C MET A 50 -6.84 2.61 2.58
N GLY A 51 -7.26 3.41 3.55
CA GLY A 51 -8.31 4.40 3.33
C GLY A 51 -7.83 5.59 2.53
N ASN A 52 -8.54 6.72 2.67
CA ASN A 52 -8.29 7.91 1.87
C ASN A 52 -7.34 8.86 2.58
N ASN A 53 -6.67 9.71 1.82
CA ASN A 53 -5.88 10.83 2.33
C ASN A 53 -4.71 10.39 3.21
N ASN A 54 -4.13 9.24 2.90
CA ASN A 54 -2.98 8.73 3.65
C ASN A 54 -1.69 9.17 2.98
N LYS A 55 -0.64 9.29 3.81
CA LYS A 55 0.69 9.61 3.31
C LYS A 55 1.66 8.56 3.84
N ILE A 56 2.34 7.91 2.91
CA ILE A 56 3.32 6.87 3.22
C ILE A 56 4.69 7.42 2.89
N TYR A 57 5.57 7.46 3.88
CA TYR A 57 6.84 8.12 3.75
C TYR A 57 7.88 7.24 3.06
N HIS A 58 9.00 7.86 2.68
CA HIS A 58 10.08 7.17 1.98
C HIS A 58 10.52 5.93 2.75
N GLY A 59 10.67 4.84 2.04
CA GLY A 59 11.22 3.62 2.60
C GLY A 59 10.32 2.88 3.56
N ALA A 60 9.09 3.36 3.79
CA ALA A 60 8.19 2.67 4.68
C ALA A 60 7.78 1.32 4.07
N VAL A 61 7.56 0.33 4.94
CA VAL A 61 7.08 -0.97 4.51
C VAL A 61 5.76 -1.22 5.20
N ILE A 62 4.70 -1.33 4.42
CA ILE A 62 3.36 -1.62 4.93
C ILE A 62 3.06 -3.07 4.61
N ALA A 63 2.88 -3.87 5.65
CA ALA A 63 2.70 -5.30 5.47
C ALA A 63 1.49 -5.78 6.24
N ALA A 64 0.80 -6.75 5.67
CA ALA A 64 -0.32 -7.39 6.33
C ALA A 64 0.11 -8.61 7.13
N THR A 65 1.37 -9.00 7.03
CA THR A 65 1.86 -10.18 7.73
C THR A 65 1.85 -9.93 9.23
N PRO A 66 1.24 -10.80 10.01
CA PRO A 66 1.19 -10.60 11.45
C PRO A 66 2.57 -10.68 12.06
N GLN A 67 2.77 -9.87 13.10
CA GLN A 67 4.04 -9.86 13.79
C GLN A 67 4.19 -11.02 14.73
N ASP A 68 3.10 -11.61 15.20
CA ASP A 68 3.20 -12.73 16.12
C ASP A 68 2.83 -14.01 15.40
N LEU A 69 3.24 -15.11 15.99
CA LEU A 69 3.10 -16.41 15.38
C LEU A 69 1.77 -17.07 15.66
N LYS A 70 0.86 -16.37 16.28
CA LYS A 70 -0.47 -16.91 16.54
C LYS A 70 -1.35 -16.93 15.30
N PHE A 71 -0.94 -16.22 14.29
CA PHE A 71 -1.70 -16.23 13.06
C PHE A 71 -1.61 -17.61 12.43
N VAL A 72 -2.75 -18.17 12.06
CA VAL A 72 -2.78 -19.51 11.48
C VAL A 72 -3.68 -19.53 10.27
N GLY A 73 -3.07 -19.49 9.12
CA GLY A 73 -3.73 -19.87 7.87
C GLY A 73 -4.83 -18.98 7.35
N GLU A 74 -5.11 -17.89 8.01
CA GLU A 74 -6.13 -16.99 7.51
C GLU A 74 -5.51 -15.87 6.72
N GLU A 75 -6.29 -15.34 5.80
CA GLU A 75 -5.83 -14.17 5.05
C GLU A 75 -5.71 -13.00 6.00
N THR A 76 -4.57 -12.36 6.00
CA THR A 76 -4.30 -11.22 6.86
C THR A 76 -4.36 -9.94 6.06
N THR A 77 -5.00 -8.93 6.62
CA THR A 77 -5.00 -7.61 6.01
C THR A 77 -4.44 -6.60 7.00
N ALA A 78 -3.70 -5.64 6.48
CA ALA A 78 -3.29 -4.47 7.24
C ALA A 78 -4.23 -3.33 6.83
N GLU A 79 -4.93 -2.77 7.80
CA GLU A 79 -5.88 -1.71 7.52
C GLU A 79 -5.35 -0.41 8.05
N ILE A 80 -5.27 0.56 7.16
CA ILE A 80 -4.84 1.90 7.48
C ILE A 80 -6.02 2.82 7.22
N GLY A 81 -6.48 3.49 8.27
CA GLY A 81 -7.63 4.39 8.14
C GLY A 81 -7.31 5.59 7.28
N ASP A 82 -8.18 6.59 7.38
CA ASP A 82 -8.02 7.80 6.58
C ASP A 82 -7.06 8.77 7.27
N ASN A 83 -6.39 9.60 6.46
CA ASN A 83 -5.61 10.74 6.95
C ASN A 83 -4.39 10.34 7.79
N ASN A 84 -3.78 9.22 7.49
CA ASN A 84 -2.56 8.82 8.19
C ASN A 84 -1.30 9.22 7.43
#